data_d10e1655bd15bfb399f9dc724813e236
#
_entry.id   d10e1655bd15bfb399f9dc724813e236
#
_cell.length_a   1.000
_cell.length_b   1.000
_cell.length_c   1.000
_cell.angle_alpha   90.00
_cell.angle_beta   90.00
_cell.angle_gamma   90.00
#
_symmetry.space_group_name_H-M   'P 1'
#
loop_
_entity.id
_entity.type
_entity.pdbx_description
1 polymer ?
#
loop_
_entity_poly.entity_id
_entity_poly.type
_entity_poly.pdbx_seq_one_letter_code
_entity_poly.pdbx_strand_id
1 'polypeptide(L)'
;MSMIISFHYSDFWADPAKQMVPKAWKGMDIKTKTEAVYQYTLDCLNMLKEAGVDVGMVSVGNETNNKMCGEKTWFNIQYLMQAGAKATREVYPDALVALHFANPEKADSYMTYAKKMDYYQVDYDVFATSYYPYWHGTLDNLSSVLTEVSETYGKKVMVMETSYAYTGEDTDFNGNTISDGGAIIKDYPFTVQGQANSIRAITDTLVNKTANAIGIVYWEGTWISVGQNSWEENHELWEKYGSGWASSFAAGYDPNDAGKYYGGNAVDNQALFDAKGKALESLKVFGLIRSGNEITPIADALEDVNMQIDINGAIVLPDVVNAIMTDDSKQAIPVVWNFTEDDDRTMHENGVAKYDISGTARGMTAHCYVSMIEYNFLKDYSFEDGGAAWTVTDNGKADELYVEDKKTDSLTGTKHLHFWSAAKNTVNFTAEQTVDGLPEGTYKYSISIMGGDCGATEICAYVKINGEVTATKPMTITSYGNWDTALIENISYHEGDEITVGIEVKAEGTGNGAWGKIDDALLNSMK
;
A
#
# COMPACT_ATOMS: atom_id res chain seq x y z
N MET A 1 -11.65 17.37 -34.84
CA MET A 1 -11.48 16.66 -33.55
C MET A 1 -12.09 17.55 -32.50
N SER A 2 -13.14 17.08 -31.85
CA SER A 2 -13.83 17.86 -30.82
C SER A 2 -13.00 17.94 -29.56
N MET A 3 -13.03 19.07 -28.88
CA MET A 3 -12.35 19.31 -27.61
C MET A 3 -13.27 19.09 -26.42
N ILE A 4 -12.70 18.71 -25.28
CA ILE A 4 -13.34 18.76 -23.97
C ILE A 4 -12.76 19.95 -23.22
N ILE A 5 -13.60 20.86 -22.76
CA ILE A 5 -13.20 22.04 -21.99
C ILE A 5 -13.56 21.81 -20.52
N SER A 6 -12.61 21.94 -19.62
CA SER A 6 -12.83 21.78 -18.17
C SER A 6 -12.63 23.12 -17.45
N PHE A 7 -13.69 23.57 -16.76
CA PHE A 7 -13.65 24.79 -15.95
C PHE A 7 -13.44 24.45 -14.48
N HIS A 8 -12.35 24.86 -13.88
CA HIS A 8 -12.10 24.69 -12.45
C HIS A 8 -12.79 25.72 -11.57
N TYR A 9 -13.12 26.91 -12.13
CA TYR A 9 -13.65 28.08 -11.40
C TYR A 9 -12.84 28.42 -10.15
N SER A 10 -11.54 28.35 -10.28
CA SER A 10 -10.53 28.65 -9.29
C SER A 10 -9.31 29.25 -10.00
N ASP A 11 -8.56 30.13 -9.35
CA ASP A 11 -7.30 30.65 -9.89
C ASP A 11 -6.15 29.64 -9.76
N PHE A 12 -6.41 28.51 -9.14
CA PHE A 12 -5.51 27.39 -8.98
C PHE A 12 -6.27 26.08 -9.27
N TRP A 13 -5.60 24.96 -9.34
CA TRP A 13 -6.26 23.66 -9.51
C TRP A 13 -7.32 23.43 -8.45
N ALA A 14 -8.51 23.10 -8.89
CA ALA A 14 -9.56 22.64 -8.01
C ALA A 14 -9.48 21.11 -7.88
N ASP A 15 -9.52 20.62 -6.66
CA ASP A 15 -9.66 19.23 -6.29
C ASP A 15 -10.62 19.10 -5.08
N PRO A 16 -10.96 17.91 -4.59
CA PRO A 16 -11.89 17.76 -3.46
C PRO A 16 -11.49 18.53 -2.20
N ALA A 17 -10.19 18.77 -1.98
CA ALA A 17 -9.66 19.56 -0.86
C ALA A 17 -9.59 21.05 -1.18
N LYS A 18 -9.25 21.41 -2.42
CA LYS A 18 -8.92 22.78 -2.87
C LYS A 18 -9.99 23.34 -3.84
N GLN A 19 -11.19 23.60 -3.36
CA GLN A 19 -12.29 24.26 -4.11
C GLN A 19 -12.34 25.76 -3.79
N MET A 20 -11.24 26.47 -4.07
CA MET A 20 -11.09 27.87 -3.69
C MET A 20 -11.87 28.79 -4.64
N VAL A 21 -12.45 29.84 -4.07
CA VAL A 21 -13.08 30.90 -4.87
C VAL A 21 -12.00 31.74 -5.57
N PRO A 22 -12.16 32.10 -6.86
CA PRO A 22 -11.26 33.03 -7.52
C PRO A 22 -11.12 34.36 -6.77
N LYS A 23 -9.93 34.98 -6.80
CA LYS A 23 -9.70 36.27 -6.14
C LYS A 23 -10.69 37.32 -6.57
N ALA A 24 -11.01 37.37 -7.88
CA ALA A 24 -11.96 38.31 -8.45
C ALA A 24 -13.39 38.17 -7.91
N TRP A 25 -13.74 36.97 -7.37
CA TRP A 25 -15.09 36.66 -6.87
C TRP A 25 -15.15 36.57 -5.35
N LYS A 26 -14.05 36.90 -4.68
CA LYS A 26 -13.97 36.84 -3.21
C LYS A 26 -14.95 37.84 -2.58
N GLY A 27 -15.79 37.36 -1.67
CA GLY A 27 -16.80 38.19 -0.99
C GLY A 27 -18.13 38.35 -1.75
N MET A 28 -18.28 37.79 -2.96
CA MET A 28 -19.55 37.76 -3.66
C MET A 28 -20.56 36.87 -2.93
N ASP A 29 -21.80 37.32 -2.86
CA ASP A 29 -22.94 36.43 -2.48
C ASP A 29 -23.21 35.40 -3.58
N ILE A 30 -24.03 34.39 -3.25
CA ILE A 30 -24.29 33.28 -4.19
C ILE A 30 -24.94 33.77 -5.49
N LYS A 31 -25.81 34.76 -5.46
CA LYS A 31 -26.47 35.29 -6.66
C LYS A 31 -25.45 35.92 -7.60
N THR A 32 -24.61 36.82 -7.07
CA THR A 32 -23.57 37.48 -7.84
C THR A 32 -22.53 36.51 -8.38
N LYS A 33 -22.15 35.50 -7.56
CA LYS A 33 -21.21 34.44 -7.97
C LYS A 33 -21.80 33.56 -9.07
N THR A 34 -23.09 33.23 -9.01
CA THR A 34 -23.81 32.48 -10.06
C THR A 34 -23.73 33.21 -11.39
N GLU A 35 -23.98 34.54 -11.38
CA GLU A 35 -23.85 35.37 -12.59
C GLU A 35 -22.40 35.42 -13.08
N ALA A 36 -21.42 35.50 -12.18
CA ALA A 36 -20.01 35.48 -12.54
C ALA A 36 -19.59 34.17 -13.21
N VAL A 37 -20.04 33.01 -12.69
CA VAL A 37 -19.81 31.70 -13.32
C VAL A 37 -20.43 31.63 -14.70
N TYR A 38 -21.67 32.09 -14.85
CA TYR A 38 -22.35 32.13 -16.15
C TYR A 38 -21.58 32.99 -17.15
N GLN A 39 -21.28 34.24 -16.80
CA GLN A 39 -20.63 35.16 -17.69
C GLN A 39 -19.22 34.72 -18.08
N TYR A 40 -18.42 34.26 -17.12
CA TYR A 40 -17.08 33.74 -17.38
C TYR A 40 -17.12 32.54 -18.35
N THR A 41 -18.03 31.60 -18.12
CA THR A 41 -18.19 30.43 -18.99
C THR A 41 -18.61 30.88 -20.40
N LEU A 42 -19.60 31.79 -20.49
CA LEU A 42 -20.10 32.33 -21.73
C LEU A 42 -19.00 32.99 -22.54
N ASP A 43 -18.22 33.88 -21.91
CA ASP A 43 -17.14 34.63 -22.56
C ASP A 43 -16.04 33.70 -23.07
N CYS A 44 -15.60 32.72 -22.25
CA CYS A 44 -14.59 31.75 -22.67
C CYS A 44 -15.07 30.89 -23.85
N LEU A 45 -16.30 30.39 -23.79
CA LEU A 45 -16.83 29.55 -24.86
C LEU A 45 -17.07 30.35 -26.14
N ASN A 46 -17.48 31.62 -26.06
CA ASN A 46 -17.61 32.50 -27.23
C ASN A 46 -16.24 32.74 -27.89
N MET A 47 -15.19 33.02 -27.12
CA MET A 47 -13.84 33.17 -27.67
C MET A 47 -13.37 31.89 -28.40
N LEU A 48 -13.67 30.69 -27.83
CA LEU A 48 -13.34 29.43 -28.50
C LEU A 48 -14.14 29.25 -29.79
N LYS A 49 -15.42 29.60 -29.78
CA LYS A 49 -16.29 29.54 -30.97
C LYS A 49 -15.84 30.49 -32.08
N GLU A 50 -15.48 31.74 -31.72
CA GLU A 50 -14.94 32.73 -32.65
C GLU A 50 -13.59 32.26 -33.25
N ALA A 51 -12.77 31.55 -32.45
CA ALA A 51 -11.53 30.93 -32.93
C ALA A 51 -11.74 29.65 -33.77
N GLY A 52 -13.00 29.23 -33.98
CA GLY A 52 -13.33 28.04 -34.78
C GLY A 52 -13.07 26.72 -34.06
N VAL A 53 -12.98 26.72 -32.74
CA VAL A 53 -12.76 25.48 -31.95
C VAL A 53 -14.05 24.66 -31.91
N ASP A 54 -13.94 23.39 -32.28
CA ASP A 54 -15.01 22.39 -32.13
C ASP A 54 -15.04 21.85 -30.70
N VAL A 55 -16.02 22.28 -29.89
CA VAL A 55 -16.19 21.85 -28.50
C VAL A 55 -17.30 20.78 -28.45
N GLY A 56 -16.94 19.57 -28.10
CA GLY A 56 -17.85 18.42 -27.96
C GLY A 56 -18.36 18.19 -26.54
N MET A 57 -17.64 18.70 -25.53
CA MET A 57 -18.03 18.55 -24.13
C MET A 57 -17.47 19.70 -23.28
N VAL A 58 -18.22 20.09 -22.25
CA VAL A 58 -17.79 21.05 -21.24
C VAL A 58 -17.99 20.45 -19.85
N SER A 59 -16.92 20.36 -19.07
CA SER A 59 -16.98 20.00 -17.65
C SER A 59 -17.18 21.26 -16.81
N VAL A 60 -18.28 21.30 -16.08
CA VAL A 60 -18.68 22.42 -15.22
C VAL A 60 -18.20 22.14 -13.79
N GLY A 61 -17.02 22.61 -13.46
CA GLY A 61 -16.30 22.31 -12.24
C GLY A 61 -15.38 21.08 -12.41
N ASN A 62 -14.40 20.96 -11.52
CA ASN A 62 -13.46 19.84 -11.45
C ASN A 62 -13.49 19.22 -10.05
N GLU A 63 -13.69 17.91 -9.97
CA GLU A 63 -13.72 17.12 -8.74
C GLU A 63 -14.52 17.77 -7.61
N THR A 64 -15.68 18.30 -7.96
CA THR A 64 -16.47 19.16 -7.08
C THR A 64 -16.98 18.47 -5.83
N ASN A 65 -17.15 17.15 -5.85
CA ASN A 65 -17.71 16.35 -4.75
C ASN A 65 -18.86 17.10 -4.03
N ASN A 66 -18.58 17.67 -2.86
CA ASN A 66 -19.53 18.45 -2.06
C ASN A 66 -19.12 19.93 -1.87
N LYS A 67 -18.26 20.44 -2.75
CA LYS A 67 -17.79 21.83 -2.76
C LYS A 67 -17.61 22.31 -4.18
N MET A 68 -17.78 23.61 -4.43
CA MET A 68 -17.47 24.23 -5.73
C MET A 68 -17.26 25.72 -5.53
N CYS A 69 -16.17 26.28 -6.05
CA CYS A 69 -15.92 27.73 -6.05
C CYS A 69 -16.14 28.38 -4.65
N GLY A 70 -15.63 27.74 -3.60
CA GLY A 70 -15.77 28.16 -2.21
C GLY A 70 -17.12 27.84 -1.55
N GLU A 71 -18.14 27.42 -2.31
CA GLU A 71 -19.43 26.99 -1.75
C GLU A 71 -19.36 25.58 -1.20
N LYS A 72 -20.12 25.31 -0.09
CA LYS A 72 -20.09 24.05 0.66
C LYS A 72 -21.48 23.44 0.87
N THR A 73 -22.50 24.06 0.33
CA THR A 73 -23.88 23.56 0.44
C THR A 73 -24.42 23.21 -0.93
N TRP A 74 -25.10 22.08 -1.05
CA TRP A 74 -25.73 21.66 -2.31
C TRP A 74 -26.73 22.68 -2.86
N PHE A 75 -27.38 23.44 -1.95
CA PHE A 75 -28.27 24.52 -2.32
C PHE A 75 -27.54 25.63 -3.11
N ASN A 76 -26.30 25.95 -2.77
CA ASN A 76 -25.51 26.95 -3.50
C ASN A 76 -24.80 26.33 -4.71
N ILE A 77 -24.22 25.14 -4.55
CA ILE A 77 -23.45 24.47 -5.60
C ILE A 77 -24.30 24.25 -6.86
N GLN A 78 -25.56 23.83 -6.71
CA GLN A 78 -26.44 23.61 -7.85
C GLN A 78 -26.66 24.88 -8.70
N TYR A 79 -26.68 26.08 -8.11
CA TYR A 79 -26.80 27.32 -8.89
C TYR A 79 -25.57 27.56 -9.76
N LEU A 80 -24.38 27.26 -9.24
CA LEU A 80 -23.14 27.39 -9.98
C LEU A 80 -23.07 26.38 -11.14
N MET A 81 -23.43 25.12 -10.88
CA MET A 81 -23.49 24.08 -11.91
C MET A 81 -24.49 24.43 -13.01
N GLN A 82 -25.70 24.87 -12.64
CA GLN A 82 -26.71 25.30 -13.62
C GLN A 82 -26.27 26.52 -14.43
N ALA A 83 -25.52 27.45 -13.84
CA ALA A 83 -24.99 28.61 -14.54
C ALA A 83 -24.00 28.23 -15.63
N GLY A 84 -23.03 27.35 -15.31
CA GLY A 84 -22.09 26.83 -16.30
C GLY A 84 -22.76 26.01 -17.39
N ALA A 85 -23.71 25.14 -17.02
CA ALA A 85 -24.49 24.36 -17.96
C ALA A 85 -25.29 25.26 -18.93
N LYS A 86 -25.99 26.27 -18.40
CA LYS A 86 -26.76 27.24 -19.20
C LYS A 86 -25.86 27.96 -20.22
N ALA A 87 -24.72 28.45 -19.80
CA ALA A 87 -23.77 29.11 -20.71
C ALA A 87 -23.27 28.15 -21.80
N THR A 88 -23.02 26.89 -21.45
CA THR A 88 -22.63 25.86 -22.42
C THR A 88 -23.71 25.63 -23.47
N ARG A 89 -24.97 25.44 -23.05
CA ARG A 89 -26.10 25.22 -23.97
C ARG A 89 -26.33 26.40 -24.89
N GLU A 90 -26.05 27.63 -24.43
CA GLU A 90 -26.21 28.84 -25.23
C GLU A 90 -25.18 28.95 -26.35
N VAL A 91 -23.91 28.64 -26.07
CA VAL A 91 -22.82 28.77 -27.04
C VAL A 91 -22.65 27.54 -27.92
N TYR A 92 -22.68 26.36 -27.31
CA TYR A 92 -22.53 25.06 -27.96
C TYR A 92 -23.70 24.13 -27.60
N PRO A 93 -24.87 24.30 -28.21
CA PRO A 93 -26.07 23.56 -27.83
C PRO A 93 -25.96 22.04 -27.97
N ASP A 94 -25.08 21.57 -28.87
CA ASP A 94 -24.85 20.14 -29.12
C ASP A 94 -23.74 19.55 -28.25
N ALA A 95 -22.97 20.35 -27.51
CA ALA A 95 -21.94 19.87 -26.63
C ALA A 95 -22.52 19.21 -25.38
N LEU A 96 -21.91 18.12 -24.94
CA LEU A 96 -22.29 17.47 -23.68
C LEU A 96 -21.84 18.35 -22.50
N VAL A 97 -22.70 18.41 -21.48
CA VAL A 97 -22.35 19.00 -20.18
C VAL A 97 -21.97 17.88 -19.22
N ALA A 98 -20.75 17.92 -18.68
CA ALA A 98 -20.25 16.97 -17.69
C ALA A 98 -20.18 17.62 -16.30
N LEU A 99 -20.45 16.83 -15.26
CA LEU A 99 -20.14 17.13 -13.86
C LEU A 99 -19.12 16.15 -13.36
N HIS A 100 -18.03 16.65 -12.80
CA HIS A 100 -16.86 15.86 -12.47
C HIS A 100 -16.69 15.70 -10.96
N PHE A 101 -16.58 14.43 -10.52
CA PHE A 101 -16.41 14.01 -9.14
C PHE A 101 -15.17 13.12 -8.98
N ALA A 102 -14.74 12.87 -7.74
CA ALA A 102 -13.62 12.00 -7.41
C ALA A 102 -13.96 11.07 -6.26
N ASN A 103 -13.13 10.04 -6.04
CA ASN A 103 -13.25 9.01 -5.01
C ASN A 103 -14.41 8.01 -5.27
N PRO A 104 -14.43 7.28 -6.40
CA PRO A 104 -15.46 6.29 -6.71
C PRO A 104 -15.48 5.10 -5.73
N GLU A 105 -14.40 4.89 -4.94
CA GLU A 105 -14.36 3.91 -3.87
C GLU A 105 -15.39 4.20 -2.75
N LYS A 106 -15.94 5.42 -2.72
CA LYS A 106 -16.99 5.86 -1.81
C LYS A 106 -18.35 5.82 -2.50
N ALA A 107 -18.85 4.64 -2.84
CA ALA A 107 -20.08 4.43 -3.61
C ALA A 107 -21.30 5.22 -3.08
N ASP A 108 -21.54 5.19 -1.76
CA ASP A 108 -22.65 5.94 -1.13
C ASP A 108 -22.57 7.45 -1.38
N SER A 109 -21.34 8.00 -1.47
CA SER A 109 -21.13 9.41 -1.78
C SER A 109 -21.54 9.71 -3.22
N TYR A 110 -21.19 8.84 -4.17
CA TYR A 110 -21.56 8.98 -5.59
C TYR A 110 -23.07 8.97 -5.80
N MET A 111 -23.75 8.01 -5.19
CA MET A 111 -25.22 7.97 -5.21
C MET A 111 -25.82 9.21 -4.57
N THR A 112 -25.21 9.75 -3.50
CA THR A 112 -25.63 11.01 -2.89
C THR A 112 -25.46 12.19 -3.85
N TYR A 113 -24.33 12.28 -4.57
CA TYR A 113 -24.08 13.34 -5.55
C TYR A 113 -25.11 13.28 -6.68
N ALA A 114 -25.30 12.12 -7.29
CA ALA A 114 -26.28 11.91 -8.37
C ALA A 114 -27.71 12.24 -7.92
N LYS A 115 -28.10 11.80 -6.71
CA LYS A 115 -29.39 12.13 -6.11
C LYS A 115 -29.58 13.63 -5.88
N LYS A 116 -28.53 14.38 -5.51
CA LYS A 116 -28.59 15.83 -5.35
C LYS A 116 -28.75 16.53 -6.69
N MET A 117 -28.06 16.08 -7.73
CA MET A 117 -28.20 16.63 -9.08
C MET A 117 -29.63 16.43 -9.60
N ASP A 118 -30.20 15.25 -9.40
CA ASP A 118 -31.59 14.96 -9.77
C ASP A 118 -32.57 15.80 -8.96
N TYR A 119 -32.44 15.87 -7.63
CA TYR A 119 -33.31 16.66 -6.76
C TYR A 119 -33.39 18.14 -7.14
N TYR A 120 -32.23 18.73 -7.50
CA TYR A 120 -32.16 20.13 -7.93
C TYR A 120 -32.39 20.33 -9.43
N GLN A 121 -32.63 19.26 -10.19
CA GLN A 121 -32.86 19.28 -11.65
C GLN A 121 -31.70 19.99 -12.37
N VAL A 122 -30.45 19.68 -12.00
CA VAL A 122 -29.27 20.24 -12.66
C VAL A 122 -29.20 19.69 -14.09
N ASP A 123 -29.05 20.59 -15.07
CA ASP A 123 -28.92 20.21 -16.48
C ASP A 123 -27.50 19.68 -16.75
N TYR A 124 -27.36 18.37 -16.93
CA TYR A 124 -26.10 17.72 -17.34
C TYR A 124 -26.38 16.40 -18.07
N ASP A 125 -25.42 16.00 -18.90
CA ASP A 125 -25.50 14.76 -19.68
C ASP A 125 -24.61 13.65 -19.13
N VAL A 126 -23.44 14.03 -18.58
CA VAL A 126 -22.37 13.10 -18.20
C VAL A 126 -22.03 13.23 -16.72
N PHE A 127 -22.12 12.13 -16.01
CA PHE A 127 -21.58 11.97 -14.67
C PHE A 127 -20.14 11.43 -14.81
N ALA A 128 -19.15 12.28 -14.58
CA ALA A 128 -17.74 11.98 -14.79
C ALA A 128 -17.02 11.73 -13.47
N THR A 129 -15.99 10.88 -13.50
CA THR A 129 -15.16 10.55 -12.33
C THR A 129 -13.67 10.64 -12.63
N SER A 130 -12.86 11.00 -11.64
CA SER A 130 -11.45 10.63 -11.59
C SER A 130 -11.33 9.18 -11.15
N TYR A 131 -10.44 8.42 -11.77
CA TYR A 131 -10.09 7.07 -11.34
C TYR A 131 -8.59 6.86 -11.44
N TYR A 132 -7.94 6.78 -10.30
CA TYR A 132 -6.52 6.43 -10.19
C TYR A 132 -6.40 5.06 -9.50
N PRO A 133 -5.89 4.03 -10.18
CA PRO A 133 -5.82 2.66 -9.63
C PRO A 133 -5.15 2.57 -8.27
N TYR A 134 -4.25 3.49 -7.96
CA TYR A 134 -3.46 3.52 -6.73
C TYR A 134 -4.30 3.60 -5.45
N TRP A 135 -5.48 4.28 -5.47
CA TRP A 135 -6.28 4.55 -4.27
C TRP A 135 -7.80 4.63 -4.49
N HIS A 136 -8.29 4.57 -5.73
CA HIS A 136 -9.71 4.73 -6.04
C HIS A 136 -10.49 3.40 -6.13
N GLY A 137 -9.99 2.34 -5.48
CA GLY A 137 -10.63 1.03 -5.45
C GLY A 137 -10.43 0.22 -6.72
N THR A 138 -11.15 -0.90 -6.83
CA THR A 138 -11.01 -1.84 -7.95
C THR A 138 -11.80 -1.39 -9.18
N LEU A 139 -11.45 -1.94 -10.35
CA LEU A 139 -12.19 -1.74 -11.60
C LEU A 139 -13.65 -2.26 -11.51
N ASP A 140 -13.90 -3.33 -10.74
CA ASP A 140 -15.25 -3.83 -10.52
C ASP A 140 -16.08 -2.85 -9.68
N ASN A 141 -15.49 -2.22 -8.66
CA ASN A 141 -16.14 -1.15 -7.92
C ASN A 141 -16.44 0.06 -8.81
N LEU A 142 -15.47 0.50 -9.63
CA LEU A 142 -15.65 1.59 -10.59
C LEU A 142 -16.86 1.31 -11.52
N SER A 143 -16.87 0.13 -12.14
CA SER A 143 -17.97 -0.29 -13.03
C SER A 143 -19.30 -0.31 -12.33
N SER A 144 -19.35 -0.91 -11.12
CA SER A 144 -20.58 -1.03 -10.33
C SER A 144 -21.19 0.33 -10.00
N VAL A 145 -20.37 1.24 -9.46
CA VAL A 145 -20.82 2.58 -9.05
C VAL A 145 -21.30 3.41 -10.24
N LEU A 146 -20.54 3.41 -11.33
CA LEU A 146 -20.93 4.17 -12.52
C LEU A 146 -22.17 3.59 -13.20
N THR A 147 -22.31 2.26 -13.23
CA THR A 147 -23.51 1.60 -13.75
C THR A 147 -24.74 1.96 -12.93
N GLU A 148 -24.65 1.91 -11.59
CA GLU A 148 -25.76 2.29 -10.70
C GLU A 148 -26.21 3.74 -10.92
N VAL A 149 -25.27 4.69 -11.03
CA VAL A 149 -25.59 6.08 -11.35
C VAL A 149 -26.26 6.19 -12.71
N SER A 150 -25.72 5.53 -13.73
CA SER A 150 -26.21 5.58 -15.10
C SER A 150 -27.64 5.03 -15.22
N GLU A 151 -27.88 3.84 -14.66
CA GLU A 151 -29.18 3.18 -14.73
C GLU A 151 -30.26 3.90 -13.91
N THR A 152 -29.87 4.44 -12.72
CA THR A 152 -30.81 5.13 -11.84
C THR A 152 -31.25 6.49 -12.39
N TYR A 153 -30.33 7.25 -12.99
CA TYR A 153 -30.57 8.65 -13.38
C TYR A 153 -30.52 8.87 -14.90
N GLY A 154 -30.31 7.83 -15.70
CA GLY A 154 -30.30 7.91 -17.17
C GLY A 154 -29.15 8.74 -17.73
N LYS A 155 -28.01 8.81 -17.02
CA LYS A 155 -26.86 9.63 -17.43
C LYS A 155 -25.80 8.80 -18.15
N LYS A 156 -25.07 9.45 -19.06
CA LYS A 156 -23.80 8.91 -19.54
C LYS A 156 -22.77 8.97 -18.42
N VAL A 157 -21.79 8.09 -18.43
CA VAL A 157 -20.69 8.07 -17.45
C VAL A 157 -19.34 8.01 -18.15
N MET A 158 -18.28 8.49 -17.51
CA MET A 158 -16.92 8.40 -18.05
C MET A 158 -15.87 8.56 -16.96
N VAL A 159 -14.65 8.13 -17.24
CA VAL A 159 -13.47 8.49 -16.48
C VAL A 159 -12.86 9.75 -17.08
N MET A 160 -12.98 10.87 -16.36
CA MET A 160 -12.50 12.20 -16.80
C MET A 160 -11.01 12.41 -16.48
N GLU A 161 -10.49 11.65 -15.52
CA GLU A 161 -9.08 11.66 -15.15
C GLU A 161 -8.58 10.26 -14.80
N THR A 162 -7.47 9.87 -15.38
CA THR A 162 -6.67 8.70 -14.98
C THR A 162 -5.24 8.85 -15.47
N SER A 163 -4.30 8.30 -14.75
CA SER A 163 -2.91 8.17 -15.18
C SER A 163 -2.26 6.93 -14.56
N TYR A 164 -1.12 6.51 -15.08
CA TYR A 164 -0.33 5.43 -14.51
C TYR A 164 1.16 5.66 -14.73
N ALA A 165 1.99 5.33 -13.72
CA ALA A 165 3.44 5.51 -13.81
C ALA A 165 4.07 4.49 -14.79
N TYR A 166 4.94 5.00 -15.67
CA TYR A 166 5.74 4.17 -16.58
C TYR A 166 7.11 3.83 -16.01
N THR A 167 7.49 4.43 -14.88
CA THR A 167 8.75 4.18 -14.17
C THR A 167 8.61 4.55 -12.70
N GLY A 168 9.38 3.93 -11.82
CA GLY A 168 9.54 4.35 -10.43
C GLY A 168 10.63 5.41 -10.24
N GLU A 169 11.40 5.73 -11.29
CA GLU A 169 12.48 6.73 -11.24
C GLU A 169 11.91 8.15 -11.23
N ASP A 170 12.62 9.03 -10.54
CA ASP A 170 12.39 10.47 -10.49
C ASP A 170 13.37 11.18 -11.41
N THR A 171 12.89 12.13 -12.20
CA THR A 171 13.71 12.79 -13.21
C THR A 171 14.00 14.25 -12.90
N ASP A 172 13.49 14.80 -11.78
CA ASP A 172 13.83 16.15 -11.33
C ASP A 172 13.96 16.21 -9.78
N PHE A 173 13.99 17.40 -9.19
CA PHE A 173 14.18 17.58 -7.74
C PHE A 173 12.89 17.40 -6.93
N ASN A 174 11.72 17.38 -7.57
CA ASN A 174 10.43 17.31 -6.90
C ASN A 174 9.91 15.86 -6.89
N GLY A 175 10.12 15.18 -5.76
CA GLY A 175 9.81 13.77 -5.61
C GLY A 175 8.44 13.37 -6.11
N ASN A 176 8.38 12.26 -6.86
CA ASN A 176 7.15 11.76 -7.46
C ASN A 176 6.09 11.38 -6.42
N THR A 177 4.84 11.81 -6.67
CA THR A 177 3.66 11.43 -5.86
C THR A 177 3.46 9.90 -5.89
N ILE A 178 3.77 9.26 -7.02
CA ILE A 178 3.70 7.82 -7.22
C ILE A 178 5.12 7.25 -7.31
N SER A 179 5.50 6.46 -6.33
CA SER A 179 6.84 5.83 -6.24
C SER A 179 6.75 4.40 -5.71
N ASP A 180 7.78 3.59 -5.95
CA ASP A 180 7.83 2.19 -5.51
C ASP A 180 7.79 2.01 -3.98
N GLY A 181 8.18 3.02 -3.21
CA GLY A 181 8.16 2.99 -1.73
C GLY A 181 6.88 3.51 -1.08
N GLY A 182 5.88 3.92 -1.84
CA GLY A 182 4.65 4.51 -1.33
C GLY A 182 3.62 3.47 -0.84
N ALA A 183 2.72 3.90 0.06
CA ALA A 183 1.56 3.10 0.48
C ALA A 183 0.44 3.18 -0.57
N ILE A 184 0.68 2.61 -1.76
CA ILE A 184 -0.22 2.63 -2.90
C ILE A 184 -0.52 1.21 -3.38
N ILE A 185 -1.65 1.02 -4.07
CA ILE A 185 -1.96 -0.21 -4.78
C ILE A 185 -1.22 -0.18 -6.12
N LYS A 186 -0.44 -1.22 -6.41
CA LYS A 186 0.32 -1.37 -7.64
C LYS A 186 -0.22 -2.58 -8.41
N ASP A 187 -1.26 -2.34 -9.21
CA ASP A 187 -1.91 -3.40 -10.00
C ASP A 187 -1.02 -3.89 -11.16
N TYR A 188 -0.19 -3.01 -11.71
CA TYR A 188 0.75 -3.30 -12.81
C TYR A 188 2.15 -2.84 -12.42
N PRO A 189 3.22 -3.43 -12.99
CA PRO A 189 4.57 -2.91 -12.84
C PRO A 189 4.66 -1.46 -13.32
N PHE A 190 5.53 -0.66 -12.71
CA PHE A 190 5.85 0.69 -13.21
C PHE A 190 6.78 0.60 -14.41
N THR A 191 6.21 0.17 -15.53
CA THR A 191 6.85 0.04 -16.84
C THR A 191 5.98 0.69 -17.91
N VAL A 192 6.56 0.93 -19.08
CA VAL A 192 5.81 1.44 -20.24
C VAL A 192 4.66 0.51 -20.61
N GLN A 193 4.86 -0.82 -20.47
CA GLN A 193 3.80 -1.78 -20.73
C GLN A 193 2.76 -1.80 -19.62
N GLY A 194 3.18 -1.71 -18.36
CA GLY A 194 2.24 -1.62 -17.22
C GLY A 194 1.34 -0.39 -17.31
N GLN A 195 1.87 0.76 -17.77
CA GLN A 195 1.08 1.94 -18.08
C GLN A 195 0.05 1.66 -19.19
N ALA A 196 0.45 1.00 -20.27
CA ALA A 196 -0.44 0.60 -21.35
C ALA A 196 -1.52 -0.38 -20.88
N ASN A 197 -1.17 -1.34 -20.03
CA ASN A 197 -2.09 -2.31 -19.46
C ASN A 197 -3.14 -1.66 -18.56
N SER A 198 -2.75 -0.70 -17.74
CA SER A 198 -3.69 0.07 -16.92
C SER A 198 -4.72 0.82 -17.77
N ILE A 199 -4.27 1.53 -18.80
CA ILE A 199 -5.15 2.25 -19.74
C ILE A 199 -6.12 1.27 -20.44
N ARG A 200 -5.62 0.14 -20.90
CA ARG A 200 -6.40 -0.91 -21.56
C ARG A 200 -7.47 -1.48 -20.62
N ALA A 201 -7.09 -1.82 -19.38
CA ALA A 201 -7.99 -2.43 -18.41
C ALA A 201 -9.12 -1.47 -17.99
N ILE A 202 -8.81 -0.18 -17.77
CA ILE A 202 -9.84 0.84 -17.47
C ILE A 202 -10.79 0.98 -18.67
N THR A 203 -10.26 1.04 -19.89
CA THR A 203 -11.07 1.16 -21.11
C THR A 203 -11.97 -0.06 -21.31
N ASP A 204 -11.43 -1.27 -21.15
CA ASP A 204 -12.20 -2.53 -21.24
C ASP A 204 -13.34 -2.57 -20.23
N THR A 205 -13.05 -2.16 -18.99
CA THR A 205 -14.04 -2.08 -17.93
C THR A 205 -15.20 -1.12 -18.29
N LEU A 206 -14.86 0.05 -18.83
CA LEU A 206 -15.89 1.00 -19.26
C LEU A 206 -16.70 0.50 -20.46
N VAL A 207 -16.04 -0.05 -21.46
CA VAL A 207 -16.71 -0.49 -22.71
C VAL A 207 -17.56 -1.73 -22.50
N ASN A 208 -17.05 -2.73 -21.76
CA ASN A 208 -17.64 -4.06 -21.69
C ASN A 208 -18.43 -4.34 -20.41
N LYS A 209 -18.20 -3.55 -19.33
CA LYS A 209 -18.79 -3.85 -18.02
C LYS A 209 -19.61 -2.68 -17.43
N THR A 210 -19.56 -1.47 -18.03
CA THR A 210 -20.16 -0.27 -17.44
C THR A 210 -21.28 0.28 -18.33
N ALA A 211 -22.47 0.47 -17.78
CA ALA A 211 -23.60 0.97 -18.54
C ALA A 211 -23.38 2.42 -19.02
N ASN A 212 -23.69 2.68 -20.29
CA ASN A 212 -23.62 4.00 -20.94
C ASN A 212 -22.30 4.76 -20.76
N ALA A 213 -21.19 4.04 -20.60
CA ALA A 213 -19.87 4.65 -20.53
C ALA A 213 -19.45 5.17 -21.91
N ILE A 214 -18.83 6.37 -21.94
CA ILE A 214 -18.48 7.05 -23.18
C ILE A 214 -16.97 7.21 -23.41
N GLY A 215 -16.13 6.93 -22.44
CA GLY A 215 -14.67 6.93 -22.63
C GLY A 215 -13.86 7.31 -21.40
N ILE A 216 -12.57 7.54 -21.67
CA ILE A 216 -11.58 7.98 -20.69
C ILE A 216 -10.85 9.22 -21.19
N VAL A 217 -10.34 10.05 -20.26
CA VAL A 217 -9.36 11.11 -20.51
C VAL A 217 -8.11 10.79 -19.68
N TYR A 218 -6.96 10.74 -20.36
CA TYR A 218 -5.68 10.55 -19.70
C TYR A 218 -5.17 11.89 -19.18
N TRP A 219 -4.88 11.97 -17.87
CA TRP A 219 -4.49 13.20 -17.21
C TRP A 219 -2.99 13.47 -17.37
N GLU A 220 -2.65 14.70 -17.73
CA GLU A 220 -1.28 15.22 -17.82
C GLU A 220 -0.30 14.38 -18.66
N GLY A 221 -0.80 13.72 -19.71
CA GLY A 221 -0.01 12.82 -20.56
C GLY A 221 1.20 13.46 -21.22
N THR A 222 1.30 14.79 -21.26
CA THR A 222 2.44 15.54 -21.82
C THR A 222 3.27 16.26 -20.76
N TRP A 223 2.98 16.07 -19.50
CA TRP A 223 3.62 16.81 -18.43
C TRP A 223 4.91 16.12 -17.96
N ILE A 224 5.96 16.32 -18.72
CA ILE A 224 7.31 15.83 -18.42
C ILE A 224 8.07 16.84 -17.56
N SER A 225 9.13 16.37 -16.89
CA SER A 225 10.07 17.25 -16.18
C SER A 225 10.76 18.24 -17.14
N VAL A 226 11.08 19.42 -16.66
CA VAL A 226 11.84 20.44 -17.39
C VAL A 226 13.34 20.30 -17.08
N GLY A 227 13.93 19.19 -17.56
CA GLY A 227 15.32 18.85 -17.32
C GLY A 227 15.57 18.26 -15.92
N GLN A 228 16.77 17.74 -15.72
CA GLN A 228 17.26 17.18 -14.44
C GLN A 228 17.95 18.25 -13.59
N ASN A 229 17.40 19.44 -13.54
CA ASN A 229 18.02 20.57 -12.85
C ASN A 229 17.58 20.61 -11.38
N SER A 230 18.39 21.27 -10.56
CA SER A 230 18.03 21.58 -9.19
C SER A 230 16.85 22.57 -9.13
N TRP A 231 16.26 22.74 -7.94
CA TRP A 231 15.23 23.76 -7.74
C TRP A 231 15.76 25.15 -8.07
N GLU A 232 17.02 25.46 -7.70
CA GLU A 232 17.68 26.76 -7.92
C GLU A 232 17.84 27.09 -9.40
N GLU A 233 18.06 26.08 -10.25
CA GLU A 233 18.18 26.28 -11.71
C GLU A 233 16.81 26.40 -12.38
N ASN A 234 15.86 25.58 -11.98
CA ASN A 234 14.55 25.53 -12.62
C ASN A 234 13.64 26.70 -12.21
N HIS A 235 13.65 27.13 -10.95
CA HIS A 235 12.72 28.16 -10.50
C HIS A 235 12.88 29.50 -11.26
N GLU A 236 14.10 29.86 -11.67
CA GLU A 236 14.34 31.05 -12.49
C GLU A 236 13.68 30.97 -13.88
N LEU A 237 13.73 29.77 -14.49
CA LEU A 237 13.08 29.50 -15.78
C LEU A 237 11.56 29.55 -15.65
N TRP A 238 11.02 28.97 -14.61
CA TRP A 238 9.58 28.94 -14.35
C TRP A 238 9.04 30.28 -13.93
N GLU A 239 9.80 31.08 -13.19
CA GLU A 239 9.44 32.46 -12.86
C GLU A 239 9.37 33.32 -14.11
N LYS A 240 10.23 33.06 -15.11
CA LYS A 240 10.30 33.82 -16.35
C LYS A 240 9.30 33.35 -17.40
N TYR A 241 9.08 32.05 -17.54
CA TYR A 241 8.34 31.46 -18.66
C TYR A 241 7.11 30.66 -18.22
N GLY A 242 6.97 30.31 -16.95
CA GLY A 242 5.85 29.57 -16.42
C GLY A 242 4.57 30.43 -16.39
N SER A 243 3.41 29.75 -16.33
CA SER A 243 2.14 30.40 -16.06
C SER A 243 2.05 30.81 -14.58
N GLY A 244 1.10 31.71 -14.23
CA GLY A 244 0.98 32.24 -12.87
C GLY A 244 0.85 31.19 -11.75
N TRP A 245 0.26 30.04 -12.02
CA TRP A 245 0.15 28.94 -11.04
C TRP A 245 1.41 28.05 -10.99
N ALA A 246 2.26 28.11 -11.99
CA ALA A 246 3.52 27.36 -12.08
C ALA A 246 4.75 28.23 -11.75
N SER A 247 4.56 29.33 -11.01
CA SER A 247 5.59 30.25 -10.57
C SER A 247 5.29 30.74 -9.14
N SER A 248 6.07 31.67 -8.60
CA SER A 248 5.87 32.24 -7.25
C SER A 248 4.47 32.82 -7.02
N PHE A 249 3.74 33.20 -8.07
CA PHE A 249 2.36 33.68 -7.97
C PHE A 249 1.40 32.64 -7.37
N ALA A 250 1.70 31.34 -7.52
CA ALA A 250 0.93 30.27 -6.90
C ALA A 250 0.88 30.39 -5.37
N ALA A 251 1.88 31.01 -4.73
CA ALA A 251 1.90 31.27 -3.29
C ALA A 251 0.71 32.09 -2.77
N GLY A 252 0.03 32.83 -3.65
CA GLY A 252 -1.19 33.56 -3.29
C GLY A 252 -2.40 32.64 -3.04
N TYR A 253 -2.33 31.38 -3.45
CA TYR A 253 -3.38 30.35 -3.35
C TYR A 253 -2.93 29.13 -2.55
N ASP A 254 -1.73 28.65 -2.85
CA ASP A 254 -1.13 27.47 -2.23
C ASP A 254 0.33 27.77 -1.81
N PRO A 255 0.52 28.49 -0.69
CA PRO A 255 1.85 28.93 -0.25
C PRO A 255 2.74 27.80 0.25
N ASN A 256 2.16 26.65 0.59
CA ASN A 256 2.89 25.54 1.23
C ASN A 256 3.32 24.45 0.25
N ASP A 257 2.76 24.42 -0.94
CA ASP A 257 3.03 23.42 -1.98
C ASP A 257 3.40 24.13 -3.29
N ALA A 258 2.46 24.35 -4.21
CA ALA A 258 2.74 24.90 -5.53
C ALA A 258 3.49 26.25 -5.52
N GLY A 259 3.20 27.11 -4.56
CA GLY A 259 3.92 28.38 -4.39
C GLY A 259 5.32 28.26 -3.80
N LYS A 260 5.71 27.07 -3.35
CA LYS A 260 7.02 26.79 -2.75
C LYS A 260 7.90 25.93 -3.65
N TYR A 261 7.30 24.95 -4.31
CA TYR A 261 8.03 23.92 -5.05
C TYR A 261 7.85 24.01 -6.57
N TYR A 262 7.42 25.17 -7.10
CA TYR A 262 7.30 25.37 -8.53
C TYR A 262 8.64 25.14 -9.24
N GLY A 263 8.57 24.68 -10.49
CA GLY A 263 9.74 24.34 -11.30
C GLY A 263 10.12 22.86 -11.28
N GLY A 264 9.50 22.06 -10.39
CA GLY A 264 9.57 20.61 -10.41
C GLY A 264 8.23 19.99 -10.77
N ASN A 265 8.21 18.67 -11.04
CA ASN A 265 7.04 17.94 -11.48
C ASN A 265 6.87 16.62 -10.71
N ALA A 266 5.96 16.62 -9.74
CA ALA A 266 5.67 15.45 -8.92
C ALA A 266 4.88 14.31 -9.64
N VAL A 267 4.65 14.42 -10.94
CA VAL A 267 3.88 13.45 -11.74
C VAL A 267 4.51 13.15 -13.11
N ASP A 268 5.77 13.53 -13.32
CA ASP A 268 6.48 13.34 -14.57
C ASP A 268 6.60 11.88 -15.01
N ASN A 269 6.67 10.97 -14.05
CA ASN A 269 6.70 9.53 -14.29
C ASN A 269 5.35 8.95 -14.75
N GLN A 270 4.30 9.76 -14.85
CA GLN A 270 2.98 9.36 -15.35
C GLN A 270 2.70 9.89 -16.76
N ALA A 271 3.60 10.65 -17.35
CA ALA A 271 3.46 11.15 -18.71
C ALA A 271 3.47 10.00 -19.76
N LEU A 272 2.99 10.29 -20.96
CA LEU A 272 3.07 9.42 -22.14
C LEU A 272 4.33 9.69 -22.98
N PHE A 273 5.25 10.42 -22.42
CA PHE A 273 6.55 10.77 -22.98
C PHE A 273 7.62 10.60 -21.89
N ASP A 274 8.82 10.22 -22.30
CA ASP A 274 9.97 10.16 -21.40
C ASP A 274 10.45 11.59 -21.01
N ALA A 275 11.36 11.66 -20.04
CA ALA A 275 11.93 12.93 -19.57
C ALA A 275 12.66 13.76 -20.66
N LYS A 276 12.90 13.17 -21.83
CA LYS A 276 13.49 13.82 -23.01
C LYS A 276 12.47 14.24 -24.06
N GLY A 277 11.17 14.04 -23.77
CA GLY A 277 10.08 14.36 -24.67
C GLY A 277 9.88 13.35 -25.81
N LYS A 278 10.50 12.16 -25.75
CA LYS A 278 10.26 11.10 -26.71
C LYS A 278 8.99 10.33 -26.30
N ALA A 279 8.06 10.16 -27.26
CA ALA A 279 6.84 9.41 -27.02
C ALA A 279 7.16 7.95 -26.59
N LEU A 280 6.50 7.51 -25.53
CA LEU A 280 6.56 6.13 -25.04
C LEU A 280 5.72 5.21 -25.91
N GLU A 281 6.06 3.93 -25.97
CA GLU A 281 5.27 2.92 -26.69
C GLU A 281 3.84 2.79 -26.14
N SER A 282 3.64 3.07 -24.85
CA SER A 282 2.32 3.11 -24.20
C SER A 282 1.35 4.10 -24.85
N LEU A 283 1.84 5.18 -25.48
CA LEU A 283 0.99 6.11 -26.23
C LEU A 283 0.23 5.42 -27.37
N LYS A 284 0.78 4.33 -27.93
CA LYS A 284 0.14 3.57 -29.01
C LYS A 284 -1.12 2.80 -28.55
N VAL A 285 -1.30 2.60 -27.23
CA VAL A 285 -2.44 1.84 -26.69
C VAL A 285 -3.78 2.40 -27.14
N PHE A 286 -3.92 3.71 -27.26
CA PHE A 286 -5.14 4.36 -27.73
C PHE A 286 -5.48 3.97 -29.18
N GLY A 287 -4.47 3.83 -30.02
CA GLY A 287 -4.64 3.35 -31.40
C GLY A 287 -4.97 1.84 -31.46
N LEU A 288 -4.33 1.04 -30.61
CA LEU A 288 -4.57 -0.41 -30.52
C LEU A 288 -5.98 -0.71 -30.01
N ILE A 289 -6.43 -0.04 -28.95
CA ILE A 289 -7.79 -0.14 -28.42
C ILE A 289 -8.82 0.22 -29.53
N ARG A 290 -8.58 1.27 -30.27
CA ARG A 290 -9.47 1.72 -31.34
C ARG A 290 -9.55 0.72 -32.52
N SER A 291 -8.43 0.06 -32.86
CA SER A 291 -8.37 -0.86 -33.98
C SER A 291 -8.75 -2.30 -33.61
N GLY A 292 -8.80 -2.65 -32.32
CA GLY A 292 -9.01 -4.02 -31.83
C GLY A 292 -7.86 -4.98 -32.16
N ASN A 293 -6.64 -4.47 -32.39
CA ASN A 293 -5.48 -5.31 -32.68
C ASN A 293 -4.99 -6.02 -31.40
N GLU A 294 -4.72 -7.32 -31.53
CA GLU A 294 -4.08 -8.15 -30.50
C GLU A 294 -2.59 -8.30 -30.76
N ILE A 295 -1.78 -8.38 -29.71
CA ILE A 295 -0.34 -8.63 -29.76
C ILE A 295 -0.07 -9.92 -28.98
N THR A 296 0.79 -10.80 -29.53
CA THR A 296 1.24 -11.99 -28.79
C THR A 296 1.92 -11.54 -27.47
N PRO A 297 1.50 -12.07 -26.31
CA PRO A 297 2.08 -11.68 -25.03
C PRO A 297 3.58 -11.99 -24.97
N ILE A 298 4.34 -11.02 -24.49
CA ILE A 298 5.77 -11.16 -24.18
C ILE A 298 6.00 -10.80 -22.71
N ALA A 299 7.13 -11.23 -22.16
CA ALA A 299 7.48 -10.87 -20.78
C ALA A 299 7.82 -9.37 -20.69
N ASP A 300 7.18 -8.66 -19.76
CA ASP A 300 7.33 -7.22 -19.51
C ASP A 300 8.12 -6.94 -18.24
N ALA A 301 7.87 -7.69 -17.18
CA ALA A 301 8.54 -7.58 -15.88
C ALA A 301 8.72 -8.94 -15.22
N LEU A 302 9.52 -9.01 -14.18
CA LEU A 302 9.67 -10.18 -13.32
C LEU A 302 9.14 -9.88 -11.92
N GLU A 303 8.56 -10.89 -11.28
CA GLU A 303 8.23 -10.81 -9.86
C GLU A 303 9.49 -11.08 -9.03
N ASP A 304 9.67 -10.29 -7.96
CA ASP A 304 10.72 -10.54 -7.00
C ASP A 304 10.45 -11.80 -6.18
N VAL A 305 11.50 -12.57 -5.94
CA VAL A 305 11.46 -13.74 -5.04
C VAL A 305 11.82 -13.28 -3.63
N ASN A 306 11.04 -13.69 -2.64
CA ASN A 306 11.34 -13.44 -1.23
C ASN A 306 11.47 -14.76 -0.49
N MET A 307 12.58 -14.96 0.22
CA MET A 307 12.88 -16.18 0.96
C MET A 307 13.32 -15.85 2.38
N GLN A 308 12.92 -16.73 3.32
CA GLN A 308 13.49 -16.75 4.67
C GLN A 308 14.21 -18.08 4.87
N ILE A 309 15.45 -18.02 5.30
CA ILE A 309 16.31 -19.19 5.46
C ILE A 309 16.95 -19.13 6.85
N ASP A 310 16.93 -20.28 7.55
CA ASP A 310 17.70 -20.40 8.79
C ASP A 310 19.21 -20.19 8.53
N ILE A 311 19.90 -19.49 9.43
CA ILE A 311 21.33 -19.18 9.27
C ILE A 311 22.22 -20.42 9.11
N ASN A 312 21.74 -21.61 9.44
CA ASN A 312 22.41 -22.89 9.24
C ASN A 312 21.76 -23.76 8.15
N GLY A 313 20.68 -23.26 7.51
CA GLY A 313 19.95 -23.94 6.45
C GLY A 313 20.61 -23.75 5.08
N ALA A 314 20.43 -24.69 4.17
CA ALA A 314 20.92 -24.57 2.80
C ALA A 314 20.18 -23.47 2.02
N ILE A 315 20.90 -22.63 1.29
CA ILE A 315 20.32 -21.64 0.39
C ILE A 315 20.02 -22.30 -0.95
N VAL A 316 18.75 -22.61 -1.22
CA VAL A 316 18.32 -23.20 -2.48
C VAL A 316 17.46 -22.17 -3.21
N LEU A 317 18.03 -21.52 -4.22
CA LEU A 317 17.35 -20.55 -5.06
C LEU A 317 16.41 -21.27 -6.05
N PRO A 318 15.25 -20.69 -6.41
CA PRO A 318 14.34 -21.32 -7.37
C PRO A 318 14.93 -21.33 -8.79
N ASP A 319 14.66 -22.38 -9.56
CA ASP A 319 15.08 -22.49 -10.95
C ASP A 319 14.26 -21.61 -11.91
N VAL A 320 13.14 -21.08 -11.44
CA VAL A 320 12.22 -20.26 -12.22
C VAL A 320 11.76 -19.05 -11.44
N VAL A 321 11.42 -17.98 -12.16
CA VAL A 321 10.73 -16.78 -11.63
C VAL A 321 9.45 -16.54 -12.44
N ASN A 322 8.49 -15.87 -11.86
CA ASN A 322 7.29 -15.48 -12.58
C ASN A 322 7.56 -14.22 -13.43
N ALA A 323 7.38 -14.32 -14.72
CA ALA A 323 7.28 -13.16 -15.59
C ALA A 323 5.84 -12.68 -15.64
N ILE A 324 5.65 -11.37 -15.55
CA ILE A 324 4.39 -10.68 -15.84
C ILE A 324 4.41 -10.40 -17.34
N MET A 325 3.40 -10.92 -18.04
CA MET A 325 3.30 -10.78 -19.49
C MET A 325 2.57 -9.49 -19.87
N THR A 326 2.71 -9.06 -21.12
CA THR A 326 2.05 -7.85 -21.64
C THR A 326 0.52 -7.91 -21.70
N ASP A 327 -0.07 -9.05 -21.38
CA ASP A 327 -1.52 -9.27 -21.22
C ASP A 327 -1.91 -9.51 -19.76
N ASP A 328 -1.02 -9.18 -18.82
CA ASP A 328 -1.15 -9.34 -17.37
C ASP A 328 -1.15 -10.81 -16.89
N SER A 329 -1.02 -11.77 -17.80
CA SER A 329 -0.84 -13.16 -17.42
C SER A 329 0.54 -13.39 -16.78
N LYS A 330 0.65 -14.43 -15.95
CA LYS A 330 1.93 -14.80 -15.32
C LYS A 330 2.45 -16.08 -15.98
N GLN A 331 3.73 -16.09 -16.27
CA GLN A 331 4.42 -17.26 -16.84
C GLN A 331 5.69 -17.55 -16.04
N ALA A 332 5.83 -18.77 -15.54
CA ALA A 332 7.09 -19.24 -14.97
C ALA A 332 8.14 -19.37 -16.08
N ILE A 333 9.28 -18.70 -15.92
CA ILE A 333 10.40 -18.72 -16.87
C ILE A 333 11.70 -19.07 -16.15
N PRO A 334 12.63 -19.78 -16.80
CA PRO A 334 13.92 -20.12 -16.21
C PRO A 334 14.72 -18.88 -15.86
N VAL A 335 15.42 -18.94 -14.71
CA VAL A 335 16.32 -17.90 -14.22
C VAL A 335 17.71 -18.47 -14.00
N VAL A 336 18.72 -17.66 -14.23
CA VAL A 336 20.11 -17.96 -13.88
C VAL A 336 20.56 -16.93 -12.84
N TRP A 337 20.77 -17.39 -11.61
CA TRP A 337 21.21 -16.55 -10.51
C TRP A 337 22.72 -16.31 -10.53
N ASN A 338 23.13 -15.10 -10.19
CA ASN A 338 24.51 -14.74 -9.96
C ASN A 338 24.87 -15.07 -8.49
N PHE A 339 24.91 -16.36 -8.19
CA PHE A 339 25.14 -16.87 -6.82
C PHE A 339 26.16 -17.99 -6.85
N THR A 340 27.18 -17.89 -6.03
CA THR A 340 28.33 -18.80 -5.98
C THR A 340 28.46 -19.47 -4.61
N GLU A 341 29.26 -20.53 -4.52
CA GLU A 341 29.62 -21.15 -3.23
C GLU A 341 30.32 -20.18 -2.27
N ASP A 342 30.98 -19.16 -2.79
CA ASP A 342 31.64 -18.11 -2.01
C ASP A 342 30.61 -17.14 -1.40
N ASP A 343 29.56 -16.82 -2.15
CA ASP A 343 28.43 -16.00 -1.67
C ASP A 343 27.69 -16.76 -0.57
N ASP A 344 27.37 -18.04 -0.80
CA ASP A 344 26.73 -18.91 0.18
C ASP A 344 27.51 -18.95 1.50
N ARG A 345 28.82 -19.22 1.43
CA ARG A 345 29.68 -19.22 2.60
C ARG A 345 29.68 -17.86 3.32
N THR A 346 29.80 -16.76 2.57
CA THR A 346 29.84 -15.40 3.11
C THR A 346 28.54 -15.05 3.82
N MET A 347 27.39 -15.43 3.25
CA MET A 347 26.09 -15.19 3.86
C MET A 347 25.95 -15.94 5.20
N HIS A 348 26.39 -17.19 5.27
CA HIS A 348 26.39 -17.97 6.50
C HIS A 348 27.38 -17.44 7.55
N GLU A 349 28.53 -16.92 7.15
CA GLU A 349 29.50 -16.31 8.06
C GLU A 349 28.99 -15.01 8.68
N ASN A 350 28.25 -14.21 7.92
CA ASN A 350 27.66 -12.96 8.39
C ASN A 350 26.43 -13.16 9.30
N GLY A 351 25.82 -14.36 9.31
CA GLY A 351 24.68 -14.68 10.16
C GLY A 351 23.39 -13.94 9.77
N VAL A 352 22.63 -13.45 10.76
CA VAL A 352 21.34 -12.79 10.55
C VAL A 352 21.50 -11.51 9.73
N ALA A 353 21.03 -11.51 8.49
CA ALA A 353 21.11 -10.37 7.56
C ALA A 353 20.11 -10.54 6.41
N LYS A 354 19.96 -9.50 5.59
CA LYS A 354 19.18 -9.52 4.35
C LYS A 354 20.10 -9.33 3.16
N TYR A 355 19.87 -10.11 2.11
CA TYR A 355 20.66 -10.11 0.88
C TYR A 355 19.74 -9.95 -0.33
N ASP A 356 20.23 -9.23 -1.34
CA ASP A 356 19.62 -9.16 -2.67
C ASP A 356 20.53 -9.94 -3.63
N ILE A 357 20.05 -11.10 -4.08
CA ILE A 357 20.73 -11.94 -5.05
C ILE A 357 20.13 -11.63 -6.42
N SER A 358 20.94 -11.08 -7.32
CA SER A 358 20.53 -10.80 -8.68
C SER A 358 20.64 -12.04 -9.58
N GLY A 359 19.79 -12.08 -10.60
CA GLY A 359 19.83 -13.12 -11.64
C GLY A 359 19.42 -12.58 -12.99
N THR A 360 19.37 -13.44 -13.99
CA THR A 360 18.92 -13.09 -15.34
C THR A 360 17.88 -14.09 -15.84
N ALA A 361 16.74 -13.59 -16.31
CA ALA A 361 15.68 -14.36 -16.95
C ALA A 361 15.20 -13.64 -18.21
N ARG A 362 15.31 -14.27 -19.39
CA ARG A 362 15.00 -13.65 -20.71
C ARG A 362 15.63 -12.28 -20.95
N GLY A 363 16.83 -12.02 -20.40
CA GLY A 363 17.54 -10.75 -20.55
C GLY A 363 17.11 -9.64 -19.58
N MET A 364 16.16 -9.91 -18.69
CA MET A 364 15.75 -9.02 -17.58
C MET A 364 16.47 -9.40 -16.31
N THR A 365 16.68 -8.43 -15.42
CA THR A 365 17.25 -8.67 -14.09
C THR A 365 16.16 -9.24 -13.18
N ALA A 366 16.44 -10.37 -12.55
CA ALA A 366 15.64 -10.96 -11.48
C ALA A 366 16.27 -10.67 -10.12
N HIS A 367 15.44 -10.49 -9.09
CA HIS A 367 15.87 -10.28 -7.71
C HIS A 367 15.33 -11.37 -6.80
N CYS A 368 16.21 -11.92 -5.95
CA CYS A 368 15.83 -12.80 -4.85
C CYS A 368 16.29 -12.18 -3.53
N TYR A 369 15.35 -11.71 -2.72
CA TYR A 369 15.60 -11.17 -1.40
C TYR A 369 15.62 -12.29 -0.37
N VAL A 370 16.80 -12.66 0.09
CA VAL A 370 17.02 -13.70 1.10
C VAL A 370 17.20 -13.06 2.47
N SER A 371 16.31 -13.39 3.39
CA SER A 371 16.43 -13.03 4.80
C SER A 371 17.01 -14.22 5.58
N MET A 372 18.26 -14.13 5.99
CA MET A 372 18.89 -15.10 6.90
C MET A 372 18.42 -14.80 8.31
N ILE A 373 17.77 -15.76 8.96
CA ILE A 373 17.18 -15.63 10.31
C ILE A 373 17.62 -16.80 11.20
N GLU A 374 17.65 -16.59 12.51
CA GLU A 374 17.63 -17.71 13.47
C GLU A 374 16.18 -18.20 13.57
N TYR A 375 15.91 -19.37 13.02
CA TYR A 375 14.56 -19.92 13.03
C TYR A 375 14.26 -20.58 14.37
N ASN A 376 13.17 -20.17 15.01
CA ASN A 376 12.68 -20.82 16.21
C ASN A 376 11.69 -21.93 15.83
N PHE A 377 12.04 -23.18 16.12
CA PHE A 377 11.20 -24.35 15.82
C PHE A 377 10.02 -24.52 16.79
N LEU A 378 9.97 -23.76 17.89
CA LEU A 378 8.84 -23.75 18.82
C LEU A 378 7.71 -22.85 18.31
N LYS A 379 6.49 -23.30 18.51
CA LYS A 379 5.27 -22.51 18.27
C LYS A 379 4.89 -21.79 19.55
N ASP A 380 4.30 -20.59 19.41
CA ASP A 380 3.85 -19.79 20.56
C ASP A 380 4.92 -19.71 21.68
N TYR A 381 6.15 -19.44 21.26
CA TYR A 381 7.36 -19.57 22.08
C TYR A 381 7.42 -18.53 23.22
N SER A 382 6.68 -17.43 23.11
CA SER A 382 6.52 -16.39 24.14
C SER A 382 5.06 -16.28 24.62
N PHE A 383 4.26 -17.33 24.47
CA PHE A 383 2.87 -17.43 24.94
C PHE A 383 1.87 -16.41 24.37
N GLU A 384 2.22 -15.67 23.34
CA GLU A 384 1.39 -14.62 22.75
C GLU A 384 0.06 -15.15 22.18
N ASP A 385 0.03 -16.41 21.71
CA ASP A 385 -1.16 -17.10 21.23
C ASP A 385 -1.94 -17.83 22.36
N GLY A 386 -1.59 -17.57 23.62
CA GLY A 386 -2.29 -18.09 24.81
C GLY A 386 -1.80 -19.45 25.31
N GLY A 387 -0.62 -19.90 24.88
CA GLY A 387 0.04 -21.11 25.38
C GLY A 387 -0.53 -22.42 24.81
N ALA A 388 -1.36 -22.38 23.77
CA ALA A 388 -2.01 -23.57 23.21
C ALA A 388 -1.05 -24.62 22.63
N ALA A 389 0.17 -24.20 22.26
CA ALA A 389 1.22 -25.09 21.77
C ALA A 389 2.01 -25.80 22.90
N TRP A 390 1.79 -25.39 24.13
CA TRP A 390 2.48 -25.91 25.30
C TRP A 390 1.60 -26.90 26.09
N THR A 391 2.18 -28.03 26.49
CA THR A 391 1.57 -28.97 27.44
C THR A 391 2.01 -28.55 28.84
N VAL A 392 1.08 -27.95 29.59
CA VAL A 392 1.32 -27.55 30.98
C VAL A 392 0.68 -28.60 31.91
N THR A 393 1.50 -29.27 32.72
CA THR A 393 1.03 -30.30 33.67
C THR A 393 1.27 -29.82 35.09
N ASP A 394 0.19 -29.52 35.81
CA ASP A 394 0.24 -29.15 37.23
C ASP A 394 0.26 -30.40 38.12
N ASN A 395 1.42 -30.67 38.72
CA ASN A 395 1.64 -31.82 39.61
C ASN A 395 1.46 -31.47 41.11
N GLY A 396 1.51 -30.19 41.46
CA GLY A 396 1.50 -29.70 42.83
C GLY A 396 0.28 -28.87 43.19
N LYS A 397 -0.67 -28.69 42.27
CA LYS A 397 -1.86 -27.85 42.41
C LYS A 397 -1.49 -26.42 42.81
N ALA A 398 -0.77 -25.70 41.92
CA ALA A 398 -0.54 -24.28 42.04
C ALA A 398 -1.89 -23.55 42.25
N ASP A 399 -1.92 -22.51 43.07
CA ASP A 399 -3.14 -21.73 43.26
C ASP A 399 -3.46 -20.93 41.96
N GLU A 400 -2.42 -20.53 41.22
CA GLU A 400 -2.55 -19.89 39.91
C GLU A 400 -1.52 -20.47 38.95
N LEU A 401 -1.96 -20.89 37.76
CA LEU A 401 -1.11 -21.37 36.66
C LEU A 401 -1.86 -21.16 35.33
N TYR A 402 -1.54 -20.08 34.62
CA TYR A 402 -2.21 -19.70 33.38
C TYR A 402 -1.35 -18.73 32.57
N VAL A 403 -1.70 -18.50 31.30
CA VAL A 403 -1.08 -17.44 30.49
C VAL A 403 -1.68 -16.10 30.88
N GLU A 404 -0.86 -15.21 31.43
CA GLU A 404 -1.24 -13.85 31.84
C GLU A 404 -0.94 -12.87 30.69
N ASP A 405 -1.88 -11.95 30.39
CA ASP A 405 -1.67 -10.81 29.47
C ASP A 405 -1.29 -9.57 30.30
N LYS A 406 0.01 -9.34 30.44
CA LYS A 406 0.56 -8.24 31.24
C LYS A 406 1.95 -7.84 30.75
N LYS A 407 1.99 -6.91 29.84
CA LYS A 407 3.20 -6.43 29.17
C LYS A 407 4.35 -6.04 30.12
N THR A 408 4.04 -5.49 31.32
CA THR A 408 5.07 -5.08 32.29
C THR A 408 5.81 -6.24 32.93
N ASP A 409 5.24 -7.45 32.87
CA ASP A 409 5.74 -8.66 33.51
C ASP A 409 6.24 -9.68 32.48
N SER A 410 6.13 -9.40 31.20
CA SER A 410 6.64 -10.21 30.10
C SER A 410 8.07 -9.81 29.72
N LEU A 411 8.89 -10.77 29.30
CA LEU A 411 10.24 -10.50 28.79
C LEU A 411 10.15 -9.92 27.38
N THR A 412 9.32 -10.53 26.52
CA THR A 412 8.96 -9.97 25.21
C THR A 412 7.44 -9.98 25.05
N GLY A 413 6.94 -9.28 24.02
CA GLY A 413 5.51 -9.22 23.74
C GLY A 413 4.66 -8.64 24.86
N THR A 414 3.52 -9.30 25.15
CA THR A 414 2.57 -8.87 26.18
C THR A 414 2.13 -10.00 27.12
N LYS A 415 2.41 -11.26 26.77
CA LYS A 415 1.96 -12.43 27.52
C LYS A 415 3.13 -13.28 28.01
N HIS A 416 2.86 -14.09 29.03
CA HIS A 416 3.81 -15.05 29.61
C HIS A 416 3.05 -16.13 30.36
N LEU A 417 3.69 -17.27 30.67
CA LEU A 417 3.13 -18.26 31.56
C LEU A 417 3.37 -17.83 33.02
N HIS A 418 2.28 -17.53 33.73
CA HIS A 418 2.27 -17.12 35.13
C HIS A 418 2.05 -18.30 36.06
N PHE A 419 2.72 -18.31 37.23
CA PHE A 419 2.39 -19.16 38.35
C PHE A 419 2.44 -18.42 39.68
N TRP A 420 1.58 -18.86 40.62
CA TRP A 420 1.61 -18.39 42.01
C TRP A 420 1.06 -19.49 42.95
N SER A 421 1.60 -19.55 44.16
CA SER A 421 1.06 -20.36 45.27
C SER A 421 1.28 -19.65 46.58
N ALA A 422 0.31 -19.70 47.48
CA ALA A 422 0.37 -19.10 48.80
C ALA A 422 1.54 -19.65 49.66
N ALA A 423 1.94 -18.89 50.69
CA ALA A 423 2.98 -19.33 51.61
C ALA A 423 2.70 -20.73 52.18
N LYS A 424 3.73 -21.55 52.22
CA LYS A 424 3.73 -22.97 52.61
C LYS A 424 3.09 -23.97 51.62
N ASN A 425 2.50 -23.49 50.53
CA ASN A 425 2.13 -24.33 49.42
C ASN A 425 3.32 -24.56 48.50
N THR A 426 3.29 -25.64 47.72
CA THR A 426 4.36 -25.96 46.78
C THR A 426 3.82 -25.81 45.36
N VAL A 427 4.50 -25.02 44.55
CA VAL A 427 4.35 -25.05 43.09
C VAL A 427 5.11 -26.28 42.58
N ASN A 428 4.48 -27.10 41.75
CA ASN A 428 5.13 -28.20 41.06
C ASN A 428 4.44 -28.45 39.73
N PHE A 429 5.03 -28.03 38.65
CA PHE A 429 4.49 -28.20 37.29
C PHE A 429 5.59 -28.37 36.27
N THR A 430 5.22 -28.85 35.09
CA THR A 430 6.03 -28.84 33.87
C THR A 430 5.30 -28.07 32.78
N ALA A 431 6.05 -27.32 31.96
CA ALA A 431 5.59 -26.76 30.69
C ALA A 431 6.52 -27.29 29.61
N GLU A 432 5.98 -28.01 28.63
CA GLU A 432 6.79 -28.63 27.59
C GLU A 432 6.14 -28.54 26.21
N GLN A 433 6.98 -28.56 25.19
CA GLN A 433 6.54 -28.63 23.80
C GLN A 433 7.34 -29.69 23.06
N THR A 434 6.63 -30.56 22.34
CA THR A 434 7.22 -31.59 21.49
C THR A 434 7.25 -31.10 20.05
N VAL A 435 8.38 -31.27 19.39
CA VAL A 435 8.61 -30.92 17.98
C VAL A 435 9.11 -32.16 17.26
N ASP A 436 8.53 -32.44 16.11
CA ASP A 436 8.91 -33.51 15.20
C ASP A 436 9.28 -32.94 13.81
N GLY A 437 9.90 -33.78 12.99
CA GLY A 437 10.21 -33.44 11.60
C GLY A 437 11.29 -32.34 11.45
N LEU A 438 12.15 -32.17 12.43
CA LEU A 438 13.32 -31.28 12.31
C LEU A 438 14.34 -31.87 11.33
N PRO A 439 15.12 -31.05 10.65
CA PRO A 439 16.31 -31.50 9.92
C PRO A 439 17.30 -32.22 10.87
N GLU A 440 17.96 -33.28 10.40
CA GLU A 440 19.06 -33.88 11.14
C GLU A 440 20.15 -32.84 11.44
N GLY A 441 20.60 -32.77 12.71
CA GLY A 441 21.60 -31.78 13.09
C GLY A 441 21.77 -31.60 14.59
N THR A 442 22.47 -30.54 14.93
CA THR A 442 22.70 -30.12 16.33
C THR A 442 21.86 -28.90 16.65
N TYR A 443 21.26 -28.89 17.83
CA TYR A 443 20.34 -27.85 18.26
C TYR A 443 20.76 -27.24 19.59
N LYS A 444 20.24 -26.03 19.87
CA LYS A 444 20.27 -25.39 21.18
C LYS A 444 18.86 -25.05 21.64
N TYR A 445 18.62 -25.16 22.94
CA TYR A 445 17.37 -24.78 23.59
C TYR A 445 17.61 -23.76 24.68
N SER A 446 16.83 -22.70 24.71
CA SER A 446 16.79 -21.74 25.82
C SER A 446 15.36 -21.43 26.24
N ILE A 447 15.21 -21.04 27.52
CA ILE A 447 13.95 -20.57 28.10
C ILE A 447 14.25 -19.66 29.27
N SER A 448 13.42 -18.65 29.50
CA SER A 448 13.63 -17.65 30.54
C SER A 448 12.57 -17.75 31.64
N ILE A 449 13.00 -17.52 32.88
CA ILE A 449 12.14 -17.47 34.06
C ILE A 449 12.51 -16.27 34.95
N MET A 450 11.49 -15.67 35.56
CA MET A 450 11.62 -14.66 36.61
C MET A 450 10.68 -15.03 37.77
N GLY A 451 11.08 -14.75 39.01
CA GLY A 451 10.20 -15.03 40.14
C GLY A 451 10.82 -14.72 41.50
N GLY A 452 10.10 -15.03 42.56
CA GLY A 452 10.55 -14.77 43.92
C GLY A 452 9.66 -15.37 45.01
N ASP A 453 9.93 -14.97 46.25
CA ASP A 453 9.25 -15.42 47.48
C ASP A 453 9.24 -16.97 47.66
N CYS A 454 10.32 -17.60 47.26
CA CYS A 454 10.52 -19.04 47.34
C CYS A 454 11.55 -19.43 48.44
N GLY A 455 11.28 -20.53 49.12
CA GLY A 455 12.25 -21.24 49.98
C GLY A 455 13.14 -22.17 49.14
N ALA A 456 13.02 -23.49 49.33
CA ALA A 456 13.70 -24.42 48.48
C ALA A 456 13.13 -24.42 47.05
N THR A 457 14.01 -24.41 46.06
CA THR A 457 13.61 -24.48 44.66
C THR A 457 14.37 -25.60 43.94
N GLU A 458 13.67 -26.36 43.09
CA GLU A 458 14.24 -27.22 42.07
C GLU A 458 13.62 -26.79 40.75
N ILE A 459 14.35 -25.94 39.98
CA ILE A 459 13.89 -25.42 38.72
C ILE A 459 14.94 -25.80 37.66
N CYS A 460 14.50 -26.42 36.58
CA CYS A 460 15.42 -26.76 35.49
C CYS A 460 14.71 -26.75 34.13
N ALA A 461 15.42 -26.19 33.15
CA ALA A 461 15.14 -26.44 31.74
C ALA A 461 15.64 -27.86 31.38
N TYR A 462 14.93 -28.56 30.49
CA TYR A 462 15.31 -29.89 30.06
C TYR A 462 15.01 -30.15 28.58
N VAL A 463 15.71 -31.17 28.06
CA VAL A 463 15.48 -31.72 26.73
C VAL A 463 15.27 -33.21 26.85
N LYS A 464 14.23 -33.72 26.19
CA LYS A 464 14.00 -35.15 26.01
C LYS A 464 14.19 -35.49 24.52
N ILE A 465 14.82 -36.63 24.27
CA ILE A 465 14.83 -37.27 22.95
C ILE A 465 14.11 -38.62 23.09
N ASN A 466 13.10 -38.84 22.26
CA ASN A 466 12.26 -40.05 22.30
C ASN A 466 11.69 -40.36 23.71
N GLY A 467 11.30 -39.30 24.42
CA GLY A 467 10.72 -39.39 25.78
C GLY A 467 11.73 -39.50 26.93
N GLU A 468 13.02 -39.71 26.66
CA GLU A 468 14.06 -39.78 27.68
C GLU A 468 14.78 -38.45 27.88
N VAL A 469 14.97 -38.00 29.14
CA VAL A 469 15.71 -36.75 29.45
C VAL A 469 17.18 -36.93 29.10
N THR A 470 17.66 -36.21 28.12
CA THR A 470 19.05 -36.28 27.65
C THR A 470 19.91 -35.11 28.15
N ALA A 471 19.31 -33.98 28.49
CA ALA A 471 20.01 -32.80 29.00
C ALA A 471 19.13 -31.99 29.96
N THR A 472 19.75 -31.38 30.96
CA THR A 472 19.10 -30.46 31.90
C THR A 472 19.98 -29.27 32.20
N LYS A 473 19.35 -28.11 32.51
CA LYS A 473 20.05 -26.89 32.96
C LYS A 473 19.32 -26.32 34.17
N PRO A 474 19.95 -26.31 35.37
CA PRO A 474 19.36 -25.67 36.55
C PRO A 474 19.12 -24.18 36.34
N MET A 475 18.03 -23.68 36.91
CA MET A 475 17.65 -22.26 36.88
C MET A 475 17.35 -21.76 38.28
N THR A 476 17.40 -20.43 38.44
CA THR A 476 17.16 -19.75 39.73
C THR A 476 16.16 -18.61 39.56
N ILE A 477 15.34 -18.38 40.57
CA ILE A 477 14.49 -17.21 40.67
C ILE A 477 14.89 -16.38 41.89
N THR A 478 14.99 -15.07 41.75
CA THR A 478 15.51 -14.19 42.79
C THR A 478 14.61 -13.03 43.15
N SER A 479 14.11 -12.29 42.16
CA SER A 479 13.25 -11.13 42.36
C SER A 479 12.61 -10.67 41.06
N TYR A 480 11.66 -9.74 41.18
CA TYR A 480 11.02 -9.07 40.04
C TYR A 480 12.04 -8.33 39.18
N GLY A 481 11.92 -8.46 37.88
CA GLY A 481 12.79 -7.84 36.88
C GLY A 481 14.10 -8.58 36.60
N ASN A 482 14.42 -9.59 37.42
CA ASN A 482 15.62 -10.42 37.22
C ASN A 482 15.26 -11.74 36.54
N TRP A 483 15.45 -11.80 35.23
CA TRP A 483 15.26 -12.98 34.43
C TRP A 483 16.50 -13.86 34.44
N ASP A 484 16.33 -15.16 34.67
CA ASP A 484 17.32 -16.19 34.46
C ASP A 484 16.99 -16.94 33.18
N THR A 485 17.97 -17.11 32.29
CA THR A 485 17.80 -17.80 31.01
C THR A 485 18.69 -19.03 30.97
N ALA A 486 18.07 -20.21 30.94
CA ALA A 486 18.80 -21.44 30.68
C ALA A 486 19.19 -21.54 29.21
N LEU A 487 20.37 -22.07 28.95
CA LEU A 487 20.83 -22.44 27.61
C LEU A 487 21.39 -23.87 27.66
N ILE A 488 20.80 -24.77 26.86
CA ILE A 488 21.27 -26.14 26.62
C ILE A 488 21.72 -26.19 25.17
N GLU A 489 22.97 -26.52 24.94
CA GLU A 489 23.61 -26.59 23.62
C GLU A 489 23.98 -28.03 23.25
N ASN A 490 24.35 -28.22 21.98
CA ASN A 490 24.83 -29.51 21.46
C ASN A 490 23.79 -30.65 21.59
N ILE A 491 22.52 -30.34 21.37
CA ILE A 491 21.44 -31.31 21.34
C ILE A 491 21.48 -32.03 20.00
N SER A 492 21.88 -33.31 19.98
CA SER A 492 21.90 -34.11 18.75
C SER A 492 20.49 -34.58 18.40
N TYR A 493 20.06 -34.36 17.16
CA TYR A 493 18.79 -34.83 16.62
C TYR A 493 19.04 -35.59 15.32
N HIS A 494 18.48 -36.77 15.19
CA HIS A 494 18.56 -37.60 13.99
C HIS A 494 17.18 -37.73 13.35
N GLU A 495 17.16 -37.97 12.04
CA GLU A 495 15.90 -38.14 11.32
C GLU A 495 15.01 -39.21 11.95
N GLY A 496 13.77 -38.84 12.29
CA GLY A 496 12.79 -39.69 12.96
C GLY A 496 12.79 -39.66 14.49
N ASP A 497 13.69 -38.90 15.12
CA ASP A 497 13.59 -38.61 16.54
C ASP A 497 12.41 -37.67 16.85
N GLU A 498 11.92 -37.78 18.10
CA GLU A 498 11.00 -36.82 18.71
C GLU A 498 11.78 -36.00 19.74
N ILE A 499 11.82 -34.68 19.60
CA ILE A 499 12.43 -33.78 20.59
C ILE A 499 11.35 -33.09 21.42
N THR A 500 11.44 -33.19 22.74
CA THR A 500 10.60 -32.44 23.69
C THR A 500 11.51 -31.49 24.48
N VAL A 501 11.20 -30.21 24.48
CA VAL A 501 11.87 -29.21 25.31
C VAL A 501 10.91 -28.67 26.36
N GLY A 502 11.41 -28.30 27.53
CA GLY A 502 10.52 -27.84 28.59
C GLY A 502 11.25 -27.26 29.79
N ILE A 503 10.44 -26.86 30.75
CA ILE A 503 10.88 -26.40 32.07
C ILE A 503 10.09 -27.15 33.16
N GLU A 504 10.77 -27.61 34.18
CA GLU A 504 10.16 -28.12 35.42
C GLU A 504 10.39 -27.06 36.51
N VAL A 505 9.31 -26.74 37.23
CA VAL A 505 9.33 -25.80 38.35
C VAL A 505 8.83 -26.49 39.60
N LYS A 506 9.67 -26.58 40.62
CA LYS A 506 9.28 -26.96 42.00
C LYS A 506 9.76 -25.87 42.93
N ALA A 507 8.86 -25.25 43.64
CA ALA A 507 9.17 -24.14 44.55
C ALA A 507 8.22 -24.15 45.77
N GLU A 508 8.79 -24.02 46.97
CA GLU A 508 8.03 -23.86 48.22
C GLU A 508 7.82 -22.35 48.46
N GLY A 509 6.57 -21.95 48.67
CA GLY A 509 6.21 -20.56 48.93
C GLY A 509 6.67 -20.09 50.31
N THR A 510 7.31 -18.91 50.35
CA THR A 510 7.63 -18.15 51.58
C THR A 510 7.01 -16.77 51.49
N GLY A 511 6.99 -16.03 52.58
CA GLY A 511 6.51 -14.65 52.58
C GLY A 511 5.08 -14.50 52.05
N ASN A 512 4.94 -13.91 50.87
CA ASN A 512 3.68 -13.69 50.16
C ASN A 512 3.30 -14.88 49.21
N GLY A 513 4.12 -15.93 49.17
CA GLY A 513 3.94 -17.08 48.32
C GLY A 513 4.86 -17.11 47.08
N ALA A 514 5.22 -18.35 46.64
CA ALA A 514 6.02 -18.52 45.44
C ALA A 514 5.33 -17.96 44.21
N TRP A 515 6.02 -17.17 43.42
CA TRP A 515 5.48 -16.59 42.17
C TRP A 515 6.55 -16.60 41.09
N GLY A 516 6.12 -16.63 39.83
CA GLY A 516 7.02 -16.45 38.71
C GLY A 516 6.33 -16.33 37.38
N LYS A 517 7.15 -16.06 36.39
CA LYS A 517 6.82 -15.84 34.99
C LYS A 517 7.80 -16.62 34.12
N ILE A 518 7.30 -17.27 33.10
CA ILE A 518 8.11 -18.01 32.12
C ILE A 518 7.81 -17.40 30.76
N ASP A 519 8.87 -17.15 29.98
CA ASP A 519 8.74 -16.49 28.69
C ASP A 519 9.93 -16.81 27.77
N ASP A 520 9.82 -16.51 26.47
CA ASP A 520 10.87 -16.59 25.47
C ASP A 520 11.62 -17.93 25.43
N ALA A 521 10.93 -18.96 25.03
CA ALA A 521 11.55 -20.24 24.73
C ALA A 521 12.10 -20.26 23.29
N LEU A 522 13.28 -20.82 23.09
CA LEU A 522 13.93 -20.90 21.78
C LEU A 522 14.49 -22.30 21.53
N LEU A 523 14.15 -22.90 20.40
CA LEU A 523 14.79 -24.09 19.87
C LEU A 523 15.35 -23.76 18.48
N ASN A 524 16.67 -23.67 18.35
CA ASN A 524 17.35 -23.29 17.12
C ASN A 524 18.34 -24.35 16.67
N SER A 525 18.62 -24.40 15.36
CA SER A 525 19.75 -25.15 14.83
C SER A 525 21.08 -24.53 15.27
N MET A 526 22.13 -25.35 15.36
CA MET A 526 23.52 -24.93 15.56
C MET A 526 24.34 -25.32 14.33
N LYS A 527 25.40 -24.56 14.06
CA LYS A 527 26.39 -24.93 13.02
C LYS A 527 27.08 -26.22 13.33
#